data_498a68110ba8ee946ca8ae3576ddc396
#
_entry.id   498a68110ba8ee946ca8ae3576ddc396
#
_cell.length_a   1.000
_cell.length_b   1.000
_cell.length_c   1.000
_cell.angle_alpha   90.00
_cell.angle_beta   90.00
_cell.angle_gamma   90.00
#
_symmetry.space_group_name_H-M   'P 1'
#
loop_
_entity.id
_entity.type
_entity.pdbx_description
1 polymer ?
#
loop_
_entity_poly.entity_id
_entity_poly.type
_entity_poly.pdbx_seq_one_letter_code
_entity_poly.pdbx_strand_id
1 'polypeptide(L)'
;VNIIINSQATDLGGPMNLEEEYRWQSPILVYGFDTTFVEYFGPQGIAAIESAVKVINDLPKVSSLSPTLGEYPLETLRYNYTAQQLRIIDLKSLALSVFMQQMGLASAERYAYTLRSRIVDADGTANYTVISRNFDPVPVNPTAPPSQWRYTYSPYVNSTLYTYGIRHFRARNGLPEFWDAQDIALDVGNPKVTVASYAGLQAGLVDPRVYNQFYGAALTPGAGLFFTGLTRDDVGALRYLLHPSRTNAEGAPLNATRGAAVTSPTVVFNAQGTPWQIYVPIGVTVTNANGGGGGGGTNVIPLIDPAHRAGVDKVNLVRLDVDSFLGRFLDPLIVRYSETVWDPLTRRLVTQGVERRLAQPDILFTAADLGVSPVGGFPYVFSRQLGFVDNSALNTGGINVAAGPGTLQPGQVTFNKLGPWSININETPEERGFRGYVFGSFDGTTNAPIVFPQGVDAFELERRLYGSN
;
A
#
# COMPACT_ATOMS: atom_id res chain seq x y z
N VAL A 1 9.96 -6.38 -4.99
CA VAL A 1 9.98 -4.97 -4.62
C VAL A 1 11.22 -4.38 -5.24
N ASN A 2 11.08 -3.68 -6.34
CA ASN A 2 12.09 -2.71 -6.68
C ASN A 2 11.91 -1.57 -5.66
N ILE A 3 12.56 -1.71 -4.52
CA ILE A 3 13.04 -0.53 -3.83
C ILE A 3 14.04 0.03 -4.82
N ILE A 4 13.63 1.02 -5.58
CA ILE A 4 14.55 1.77 -6.42
C ILE A 4 15.38 2.56 -5.43
N ILE A 5 16.44 1.95 -4.95
CA ILE A 5 17.51 2.65 -4.27
C ILE A 5 18.23 3.38 -5.40
N ASN A 6 17.65 4.48 -5.79
CA ASN A 6 18.29 5.35 -6.75
C ASN A 6 19.21 6.27 -5.95
N SER A 7 20.49 6.08 -6.04
CA SER A 7 21.52 6.91 -5.41
C SER A 7 21.46 8.37 -5.82
N GLN A 8 20.69 8.69 -6.84
CA GLN A 8 20.45 10.06 -7.32
C GLN A 8 19.02 10.55 -7.08
N ALA A 9 18.12 9.68 -6.64
CA ALA A 9 16.79 10.10 -6.35
C ALA A 9 16.80 10.96 -5.10
N THR A 10 16.40 12.17 -5.25
CA THR A 10 16.00 13.04 -4.15
C THR A 10 14.81 12.44 -3.42
N ASP A 11 14.27 11.36 -3.96
CA ASP A 11 13.14 10.63 -3.47
C ASP A 11 13.30 9.12 -3.63
N LEU A 12 13.00 8.36 -2.60
CA LEU A 12 13.12 6.90 -2.57
C LEU A 12 11.98 6.17 -3.31
N GLY A 13 11.31 6.87 -4.21
CA GLY A 13 10.20 6.34 -4.98
C GLY A 13 8.87 6.48 -4.26
N GLY A 14 7.87 6.85 -5.01
CA GLY A 14 6.56 7.31 -4.64
C GLY A 14 5.84 6.61 -3.48
N PRO A 15 4.68 6.96 -3.15
CA PRO A 15 4.00 7.25 -1.89
C PRO A 15 4.54 6.45 -0.70
N MET A 16 5.54 6.98 -0.05
CA MET A 16 6.35 6.21 0.89
C MET A 16 5.93 6.39 2.34
N ASN A 17 5.62 7.61 2.73
CA ASN A 17 5.25 7.95 4.10
C ASN A 17 4.37 9.20 4.12
N LEU A 18 4.04 9.70 5.31
CA LEU A 18 3.16 10.86 5.47
C LEU A 18 3.67 12.11 4.75
N GLU A 19 4.98 12.28 4.64
CA GLU A 19 5.56 13.43 3.97
C GLU A 19 5.38 13.39 2.45
N GLU A 20 5.26 12.21 1.87
CA GLU A 20 4.98 12.03 0.44
C GLU A 20 3.52 12.37 0.08
N GLU A 21 2.61 12.18 1.01
CA GLU A 21 1.20 12.56 0.95
C GLU A 21 0.40 12.10 -0.28
N TYR A 22 0.87 11.08 -0.99
CA TYR A 22 0.10 10.46 -2.07
C TYR A 22 -1.12 9.75 -1.50
N ARG A 23 -2.28 9.96 -2.12
CA ARG A 23 -3.54 9.41 -1.63
C ARG A 23 -4.50 9.06 -2.75
N TRP A 24 -5.50 8.24 -2.42
CA TRP A 24 -6.63 7.99 -3.29
C TRP A 24 -7.64 9.12 -3.21
N GLN A 25 -8.21 9.47 -4.37
CA GLN A 25 -9.30 10.44 -4.49
C GLN A 25 -10.68 9.76 -4.53
N SER A 26 -10.74 8.44 -4.55
CA SER A 26 -11.98 7.70 -4.61
C SER A 26 -12.31 7.07 -3.26
N PRO A 27 -13.55 7.24 -2.76
CA PRO A 27 -14.01 6.59 -1.54
C PRO A 27 -14.30 5.09 -1.73
N ILE A 28 -14.26 4.59 -2.96
CA ILE A 28 -14.40 3.18 -3.29
C ILE A 28 -13.22 2.75 -4.14
N LEU A 29 -12.55 1.70 -3.69
CA LEU A 29 -11.55 0.98 -4.47
C LEU A 29 -12.04 -0.41 -4.76
N VAL A 30 -11.89 -0.83 -6.00
CA VAL A 30 -12.31 -2.14 -6.46
C VAL A 30 -11.10 -3.06 -6.53
N TYR A 31 -11.23 -4.27 -5.99
CA TYR A 31 -10.20 -5.29 -6.11
C TYR A 31 -10.73 -6.58 -6.72
N GLY A 32 -9.83 -7.35 -7.31
CA GLY A 32 -10.16 -8.62 -7.94
C GLY A 32 -8.98 -9.57 -7.96
N PHE A 33 -9.23 -10.79 -8.39
CA PHE A 33 -8.26 -11.88 -8.47
C PHE A 33 -8.19 -12.40 -9.90
N ASP A 34 -7.00 -12.61 -10.41
CA ASP A 34 -6.85 -13.30 -11.69
C ASP A 34 -6.79 -14.82 -11.53
N THR A 35 -6.77 -15.53 -12.65
CA THR A 35 -6.71 -17.00 -12.69
C THR A 35 -5.50 -17.53 -11.91
N THR A 36 -4.35 -16.89 -12.01
CA THR A 36 -3.11 -17.39 -11.39
C THR A 36 -3.21 -17.39 -9.87
N PHE A 37 -3.87 -16.36 -9.30
CA PHE A 37 -4.13 -16.30 -7.86
C PHE A 37 -5.12 -17.37 -7.43
N VAL A 38 -6.23 -17.49 -8.17
CA VAL A 38 -7.32 -18.43 -7.83
C VAL A 38 -6.83 -19.87 -7.91
N GLU A 39 -6.04 -20.23 -8.92
CA GLU A 39 -5.47 -21.58 -9.08
C GLU A 39 -4.49 -21.94 -7.97
N TYR A 40 -3.66 -21.00 -7.54
CA TYR A 40 -2.63 -21.28 -6.54
C TYR A 40 -3.15 -21.23 -5.10
N PHE A 41 -3.93 -20.19 -4.76
CA PHE A 41 -4.42 -19.95 -3.41
C PHE A 41 -5.83 -20.46 -3.15
N GLY A 42 -6.63 -20.65 -4.17
CA GLY A 42 -8.01 -21.13 -4.06
C GLY A 42 -8.92 -20.26 -3.20
N PRO A 43 -10.11 -20.78 -2.81
CA PRO A 43 -11.07 -20.05 -2.00
C PRO A 43 -10.53 -19.63 -0.62
N GLN A 44 -9.64 -20.42 -0.04
CA GLN A 44 -9.05 -20.12 1.26
C GLN A 44 -8.06 -18.96 1.19
N GLY A 45 -7.30 -18.83 0.10
CA GLY A 45 -6.44 -17.68 -0.15
C GLY A 45 -7.27 -16.42 -0.37
N ILE A 46 -8.37 -16.51 -1.11
CA ILE A 46 -9.33 -15.42 -1.27
C ILE A 46 -9.87 -14.99 0.11
N ALA A 47 -10.29 -15.93 0.94
CA ALA A 47 -10.78 -15.63 2.29
C ALA A 47 -9.72 -14.96 3.19
N ALA A 48 -8.45 -15.30 3.03
CA ALA A 48 -7.35 -14.64 3.74
C ALA A 48 -7.23 -13.16 3.31
N ILE A 49 -7.29 -12.88 2.01
CA ILE A 49 -7.29 -11.50 1.49
C ILE A 49 -8.53 -10.74 1.97
N GLU A 50 -9.71 -11.34 1.90
CA GLU A 50 -10.96 -10.73 2.38
C GLU A 50 -10.93 -10.43 3.88
N SER A 51 -10.23 -11.26 4.66
CA SER A 51 -10.00 -10.99 6.07
C SER A 51 -9.12 -9.75 6.31
N ALA A 52 -8.15 -9.50 5.43
CA ALA A 52 -7.36 -8.27 5.46
C ALA A 52 -8.21 -7.06 5.04
N VAL A 53 -9.00 -7.19 3.98
CA VAL A 53 -9.94 -6.17 3.51
C VAL A 53 -10.93 -5.79 4.61
N LYS A 54 -11.44 -6.78 5.34
CA LYS A 54 -12.36 -6.54 6.46
C LYS A 54 -11.75 -5.63 7.52
N VAL A 55 -10.50 -5.79 7.86
CA VAL A 55 -9.81 -4.91 8.83
C VAL A 55 -9.83 -3.45 8.37
N ILE A 56 -9.66 -3.20 7.07
CA ILE A 56 -9.67 -1.85 6.51
C ILE A 56 -11.10 -1.32 6.43
N ASN A 57 -12.03 -2.14 5.95
CA ASN A 57 -13.43 -1.72 5.80
C ASN A 57 -14.14 -1.48 7.14
N ASP A 58 -13.70 -2.15 8.20
CA ASP A 58 -14.22 -1.94 9.56
C ASP A 58 -13.74 -0.62 10.18
N LEU A 59 -12.72 0.03 9.63
CA LEU A 59 -12.32 1.35 10.10
C LEU A 59 -13.49 2.33 9.97
N PRO A 60 -13.74 3.14 11.01
CA PRO A 60 -14.71 4.22 10.91
C PRO A 60 -14.20 5.30 9.94
N LYS A 61 -15.01 6.31 9.68
CA LYS A 61 -14.54 7.52 9.01
C LYS A 61 -13.38 8.13 9.79
N VAL A 62 -12.31 8.50 9.10
CA VAL A 62 -11.13 9.03 9.79
C VAL A 62 -11.38 10.34 10.53
N SER A 63 -12.38 11.10 10.10
CA SER A 63 -12.86 12.31 10.81
C SER A 63 -13.55 12.01 12.14
N SER A 64 -13.98 10.77 12.37
CA SER A 64 -14.63 10.34 13.64
C SER A 64 -13.66 9.70 14.64
N LEU A 65 -12.40 9.51 14.24
CA LEU A 65 -11.37 8.97 15.13
C LEU A 65 -11.01 9.94 16.25
N SER A 66 -10.66 9.40 17.41
CA SER A 66 -10.22 10.22 18.53
C SER A 66 -8.93 10.99 18.19
N PRO A 67 -8.71 12.17 18.77
CA PRO A 67 -7.47 12.92 18.55
C PRO A 67 -6.23 12.14 18.95
N THR A 68 -6.32 11.36 20.02
CA THR A 68 -5.19 10.62 20.61
C THR A 68 -5.01 9.20 20.03
N LEU A 69 -6.00 8.70 19.26
CA LEU A 69 -6.04 7.31 18.76
C LEU A 69 -5.84 6.26 19.86
N GLY A 70 -6.30 6.56 21.07
CA GLY A 70 -6.17 5.68 22.23
C GLY A 70 -6.94 4.36 22.09
N GLU A 71 -7.91 4.31 21.17
CA GLU A 71 -8.69 3.14 20.79
C GLU A 71 -7.91 2.10 19.98
N TYR A 72 -6.73 2.46 19.47
CA TYR A 72 -5.87 1.56 18.69
C TYR A 72 -4.63 1.16 19.49
N PRO A 73 -4.28 -0.13 19.47
CA PRO A 73 -3.12 -0.64 20.19
C PRO A 73 -1.81 -0.17 19.54
N LEU A 74 -0.75 -0.16 20.35
CA LEU A 74 0.61 0.10 19.87
C LEU A 74 1.26 -1.16 19.27
N GLU A 75 0.70 -2.34 19.54
CA GLU A 75 1.28 -3.61 19.10
C GLU A 75 0.19 -4.62 18.77
N THR A 76 0.17 -5.06 17.53
CA THR A 76 -0.75 -6.09 17.02
C THR A 76 -0.01 -7.30 16.44
N LEU A 77 1.31 -7.27 16.41
CA LEU A 77 2.14 -8.37 15.94
C LEU A 77 2.07 -9.56 16.93
N ARG A 78 1.89 -10.76 16.38
CA ARG A 78 1.82 -12.02 17.13
C ARG A 78 2.67 -13.08 16.44
N TYR A 79 2.90 -14.20 17.15
CA TYR A 79 3.70 -15.31 16.68
C TYR A 79 2.88 -16.60 16.67
N ASN A 80 2.95 -17.31 15.55
CA ASN A 80 2.57 -18.71 15.45
C ASN A 80 3.86 -19.56 15.36
N TYR A 81 4.22 -20.22 16.42
CA TYR A 81 5.50 -20.95 16.49
C TYR A 81 5.52 -22.17 15.56
N THR A 82 4.40 -22.83 15.33
CA THR A 82 4.30 -23.93 14.36
C THR A 82 4.56 -23.40 12.93
N ALA A 83 3.93 -22.31 12.58
CA ALA A 83 4.17 -21.66 11.28
C ALA A 83 5.61 -21.15 11.13
N GLN A 84 6.22 -20.69 12.22
CA GLN A 84 7.62 -20.25 12.22
C GLN A 84 8.57 -21.42 11.94
N GLN A 85 8.37 -22.56 12.59
CA GLN A 85 9.17 -23.77 12.36
C GLN A 85 9.01 -24.28 10.92
N LEU A 86 7.81 -24.24 10.40
CA LEU A 86 7.48 -24.62 9.03
C LEU A 86 7.81 -23.53 7.99
N ARG A 87 8.34 -22.38 8.41
CA ARG A 87 8.69 -21.25 7.56
C ARG A 87 7.53 -20.73 6.73
N ILE A 88 6.36 -20.66 7.32
CA ILE A 88 5.14 -20.23 6.67
C ILE A 88 4.94 -18.73 6.89
N ILE A 89 4.57 -18.03 5.82
CA ILE A 89 4.24 -16.61 5.79
C ILE A 89 2.72 -16.46 5.83
N ASP A 90 2.20 -15.62 6.73
CA ASP A 90 0.77 -15.35 6.80
C ASP A 90 0.31 -14.47 5.62
N LEU A 91 -0.52 -15.05 4.75
CA LEU A 91 -1.03 -14.36 3.57
C LEU A 91 -1.92 -13.15 3.94
N LYS A 92 -2.73 -13.27 5.00
CA LYS A 92 -3.57 -12.16 5.48
C LYS A 92 -2.73 -10.97 5.92
N SER A 93 -1.71 -11.19 6.73
CA SER A 93 -0.86 -10.12 7.24
C SER A 93 -0.04 -9.46 6.14
N LEU A 94 0.45 -10.27 5.18
CA LEU A 94 1.14 -9.73 4.01
C LEU A 94 0.19 -8.88 3.15
N ALA A 95 -1.01 -9.38 2.89
CA ALA A 95 -2.02 -8.62 2.15
C ALA A 95 -2.40 -7.31 2.86
N LEU A 96 -2.61 -7.36 4.18
CA LEU A 96 -2.93 -6.18 4.97
C LEU A 96 -1.82 -5.12 4.88
N SER A 97 -0.55 -5.54 4.99
CA SER A 97 0.60 -4.66 4.80
C SER A 97 0.64 -4.06 3.39
N VAL A 98 0.42 -4.89 2.38
CA VAL A 98 0.37 -4.43 0.98
C VAL A 98 -0.77 -3.44 0.77
N PHE A 99 -1.93 -3.66 1.36
CA PHE A 99 -3.03 -2.69 1.32
C PHE A 99 -2.64 -1.36 1.97
N MET A 100 -1.97 -1.37 3.12
CA MET A 100 -1.47 -0.14 3.73
C MET A 100 -0.54 0.62 2.78
N GLN A 101 0.34 -0.09 2.09
CA GLN A 101 1.22 0.50 1.10
C GLN A 101 0.46 0.99 -0.14
N GLN A 102 -0.56 0.26 -0.59
CA GLN A 102 -1.44 0.71 -1.68
C GLN A 102 -2.29 1.93 -1.28
N MET A 103 -2.49 2.15 0.01
CA MET A 103 -3.16 3.35 0.54
C MET A 103 -2.23 4.56 0.69
N GLY A 104 -0.94 4.42 0.36
CA GLY A 104 0.05 5.49 0.39
C GLY A 104 0.94 5.49 1.63
N LEU A 105 0.90 4.43 2.45
CA LEU A 105 1.80 4.31 3.59
C LEU A 105 3.08 3.57 3.23
N ALA A 106 4.15 3.91 3.92
CA ALA A 106 5.42 3.21 3.86
C ALA A 106 5.73 2.54 5.20
N SER A 107 6.82 1.81 5.20
CA SER A 107 7.43 1.24 6.41
C SER A 107 7.87 2.36 7.34
N ALA A 108 7.11 2.64 8.38
CA ALA A 108 7.38 3.74 9.30
C ALA A 108 8.77 3.62 9.96
N GLU A 109 9.21 2.41 10.24
CA GLU A 109 10.52 2.11 10.84
C GLU A 109 11.66 2.44 9.87
N ARG A 110 11.47 2.16 8.57
CA ARG A 110 12.51 2.43 7.57
C ARG A 110 12.59 3.91 7.21
N TYR A 111 11.49 4.62 7.31
CA TYR A 111 11.39 6.02 6.90
C TYR A 111 11.24 6.97 8.08
N ALA A 112 11.56 6.50 9.32
CA ALA A 112 11.75 7.43 10.44
C ALA A 112 12.85 8.41 10.10
N TYR A 113 13.94 7.94 9.47
CA TYR A 113 15.04 8.78 8.97
C TYR A 113 15.38 8.44 7.52
N THR A 114 15.62 9.45 6.73
CA THR A 114 16.02 9.32 5.31
C THR A 114 17.26 10.13 5.03
N LEU A 115 18.23 9.51 4.35
CA LEU A 115 19.41 10.21 3.85
C LEU A 115 19.02 11.07 2.64
N ARG A 116 19.09 12.39 2.79
CA ARG A 116 18.72 13.34 1.74
C ARG A 116 19.90 13.69 0.84
N SER A 117 21.07 13.88 1.41
CA SER A 117 22.27 14.18 0.64
C SER A 117 23.53 13.74 1.35
N ARG A 118 24.55 13.46 0.55
CA ARG A 118 25.93 13.28 0.97
C ARG A 118 26.80 14.19 0.13
N ILE A 119 27.53 15.07 0.78
CA ILE A 119 28.44 16.01 0.15
C ILE A 119 29.86 15.72 0.70
N VAL A 120 30.82 15.58 -0.18
CA VAL A 120 32.23 15.40 0.20
C VAL A 120 32.94 16.71 -0.06
N ASP A 121 33.48 17.29 0.99
CA ASP A 121 34.24 18.53 0.92
C ASP A 121 35.64 18.31 0.29
N ALA A 122 36.33 19.40 -0.04
CA ALA A 122 37.63 19.35 -0.68
C ALA A 122 38.72 18.64 0.14
N ASP A 123 38.53 18.58 1.46
CA ASP A 123 39.42 17.89 2.41
C ASP A 123 39.08 16.38 2.55
N GLY A 124 38.06 15.90 1.84
CA GLY A 124 37.60 14.52 1.91
C GLY A 124 36.58 14.23 3.02
N THR A 125 36.18 15.27 3.79
CA THR A 125 35.14 15.13 4.83
C THR A 125 33.78 14.92 4.19
N ALA A 126 33.08 13.85 4.57
CA ALA A 126 31.72 13.57 4.11
C ALA A 126 30.69 14.15 5.06
N ASN A 127 29.87 15.06 4.55
CA ASN A 127 28.74 15.67 5.24
C ASN A 127 27.44 15.00 4.79
N TYR A 128 26.60 14.61 5.74
CA TYR A 128 25.32 13.94 5.49
C TYR A 128 24.18 14.82 5.97
N THR A 129 23.15 14.94 5.15
CA THR A 129 21.86 15.50 5.57
C THR A 129 20.88 14.35 5.76
N VAL A 130 20.46 14.13 6.99
CA VAL A 130 19.45 13.13 7.36
C VAL A 130 18.23 13.87 7.88
N ILE A 131 17.06 13.52 7.36
CA ILE A 131 15.79 14.10 7.76
C ILE A 131 14.89 13.04 8.40
N SER A 132 14.10 13.45 9.39
CA SER A 132 13.04 12.63 9.93
C SER A 132 11.79 12.80 9.05
N ARG A 133 11.20 11.70 8.59
CA ARG A 133 10.02 11.70 7.72
C ARG A 133 8.80 11.05 8.39
N ASN A 134 8.99 10.36 9.50
CA ASN A 134 7.89 9.83 10.27
C ASN A 134 7.24 10.92 11.12
N PHE A 135 5.93 10.85 11.31
CA PHE A 135 5.16 11.80 12.09
C PHE A 135 4.62 11.15 13.35
N ASP A 136 4.50 11.93 14.40
CA ASP A 136 3.71 11.51 15.54
C ASP A 136 2.23 11.41 15.08
N PRO A 137 1.56 10.26 15.26
CA PRO A 137 0.16 10.09 14.87
C PRO A 137 -0.81 10.92 15.74
N VAL A 138 -0.31 11.49 16.83
CA VAL A 138 -1.08 12.36 17.73
C VAL A 138 -0.79 13.82 17.39
N PRO A 139 -1.80 14.64 17.10
CA PRO A 139 -1.56 16.06 16.82
C PRO A 139 -0.99 16.77 18.03
N VAL A 140 -0.12 17.77 17.80
CA VAL A 140 0.52 18.59 18.85
C VAL A 140 -0.51 19.22 19.81
N ASN A 141 -1.66 19.63 19.26
CA ASN A 141 -2.78 20.10 20.06
C ASN A 141 -4.02 19.26 19.75
N PRO A 142 -4.23 18.14 20.45
CA PRO A 142 -5.35 17.24 20.20
C PRO A 142 -6.71 17.83 20.62
N THR A 143 -6.74 18.92 21.38
CA THR A 143 -7.97 19.61 21.77
C THR A 143 -8.42 20.64 20.74
N ALA A 144 -7.57 20.98 19.79
CA ALA A 144 -7.94 21.88 18.70
C ALA A 144 -8.90 21.19 17.70
N PRO A 145 -9.73 21.96 16.98
CA PRO A 145 -10.50 21.42 15.86
C PRO A 145 -9.59 20.71 14.83
N PRO A 146 -10.05 19.63 14.17
CA PRO A 146 -9.24 18.88 13.21
C PRO A 146 -8.59 19.73 12.10
N SER A 147 -9.26 20.78 11.66
CA SER A 147 -8.71 21.74 10.68
C SER A 147 -7.46 22.50 11.14
N GLN A 148 -7.20 22.51 12.44
CA GLN A 148 -6.06 23.20 13.07
C GLN A 148 -5.00 22.21 13.55
N TRP A 149 -5.18 20.91 13.37
CA TRP A 149 -4.19 19.94 13.80
C TRP A 149 -2.87 20.16 13.08
N ARG A 150 -1.80 20.07 13.89
CA ARG A 150 -0.42 20.07 13.43
C ARG A 150 0.22 18.77 13.91
N TYR A 151 1.03 18.18 13.07
CA TYR A 151 1.83 16.99 13.37
C TYR A 151 3.30 17.39 13.36
N THR A 152 4.10 16.74 14.17
CA THR A 152 5.55 16.95 14.21
C THR A 152 6.26 15.72 13.69
N TYR A 153 7.42 15.91 13.10
CA TYR A 153 8.33 14.81 12.83
C TYR A 153 8.67 14.08 14.11
N SER A 154 8.70 12.77 14.08
CA SER A 154 8.87 11.92 15.23
C SER A 154 9.86 10.79 14.97
N PRO A 155 10.81 10.54 15.88
CA PRO A 155 11.64 9.36 15.85
C PRO A 155 10.95 8.14 16.49
N TYR A 156 9.71 8.26 16.93
CA TYR A 156 8.96 7.19 17.55
C TYR A 156 8.04 6.50 16.54
N VAL A 157 7.99 5.16 16.62
CA VAL A 157 7.02 4.33 15.91
C VAL A 157 6.36 3.42 16.95
N ASN A 158 5.06 3.55 17.14
CA ASN A 158 4.31 2.83 18.19
C ASN A 158 5.02 2.85 19.56
N SER A 159 5.52 4.01 19.96
CA SER A 159 6.31 4.25 21.19
C SER A 159 7.71 3.60 21.22
N THR A 160 8.18 3.00 20.15
CA THR A 160 9.58 2.58 20.01
C THR A 160 10.40 3.75 19.49
N LEU A 161 11.45 4.09 20.19
CA LEU A 161 12.39 5.16 19.78
C LEU A 161 13.37 4.60 18.77
N TYR A 162 13.53 5.30 17.66
CA TYR A 162 14.51 5.01 16.62
C TYR A 162 15.61 6.04 16.56
N THR A 163 16.80 5.61 16.20
CA THR A 163 17.93 6.41 15.72
C THR A 163 18.36 5.87 14.37
N TYR A 164 19.45 6.37 13.83
CA TYR A 164 19.96 5.90 12.55
C TYR A 164 21.48 5.71 12.56
N GLY A 165 21.94 4.86 11.62
CA GLY A 165 23.34 4.73 11.24
C GLY A 165 23.51 4.94 9.75
N ILE A 166 24.54 5.69 9.35
CA ILE A 166 24.86 5.83 7.92
C ILE A 166 25.63 4.59 7.47
N ARG A 167 25.13 3.93 6.43
CA ARG A 167 25.78 2.76 5.81
C ARG A 167 26.20 3.02 4.41
N HIS A 168 27.38 2.50 4.12
CA HIS A 168 27.98 2.46 2.80
C HIS A 168 27.79 1.10 2.17
N PHE A 169 27.13 1.06 1.03
CA PHE A 169 26.96 -0.12 0.21
C PHE A 169 27.88 -0.01 -1.00
N ARG A 170 28.86 -0.92 -1.06
CA ARG A 170 29.81 -0.97 -2.18
C ARG A 170 29.11 -1.43 -3.45
N ALA A 171 29.58 -0.95 -4.59
CA ALA A 171 29.13 -1.42 -5.89
C ALA A 171 29.28 -2.94 -5.98
N ARG A 172 28.20 -3.63 -6.32
CA ARG A 172 28.17 -5.10 -6.45
C ARG A 172 27.11 -5.52 -7.45
N ASN A 173 27.41 -6.49 -8.31
CA ASN A 173 26.48 -7.10 -9.25
C ASN A 173 25.70 -6.09 -10.12
N GLY A 174 26.39 -5.06 -10.60
CA GLY A 174 25.79 -4.02 -11.45
C GLY A 174 25.01 -2.92 -10.67
N LEU A 175 24.92 -3.03 -9.36
CA LEU A 175 24.39 -1.95 -8.53
C LEU A 175 25.49 -0.93 -8.25
N PRO A 176 25.22 0.38 -8.40
CA PRO A 176 26.16 1.43 -8.05
C PRO A 176 26.42 1.46 -6.54
N GLU A 177 27.55 2.06 -6.16
CA GLU A 177 27.83 2.39 -4.79
C GLU A 177 26.85 3.43 -4.27
N PHE A 178 26.32 3.23 -3.06
CA PHE A 178 25.40 4.18 -2.42
C PHE A 178 25.54 4.18 -0.90
N TRP A 179 25.04 5.23 -0.29
CA TRP A 179 24.92 5.39 1.16
C TRP A 179 23.44 5.49 1.53
N ASP A 180 23.10 4.94 2.67
CA ASP A 180 21.73 4.96 3.19
C ASP A 180 21.73 5.25 4.69
N ALA A 181 20.69 5.93 5.17
CA ALA A 181 20.40 6.04 6.59
C ALA A 181 19.60 4.79 6.98
N GLN A 182 20.15 4.00 7.87
CA GLN A 182 19.47 2.83 8.38
C GLN A 182 18.94 3.08 9.77
N ASP A 183 17.64 2.87 9.92
CA ASP A 183 16.96 3.05 11.18
C ASP A 183 17.35 1.95 12.17
N ILE A 184 17.58 2.35 13.41
CA ILE A 184 18.00 1.46 14.49
C ILE A 184 17.07 1.69 15.67
N ALA A 185 16.31 0.67 16.06
CA ALA A 185 15.52 0.72 17.27
C ALA A 185 16.43 0.77 18.50
N LEU A 186 16.23 1.72 19.39
CA LEU A 186 17.00 1.82 20.64
C LEU A 186 16.56 0.75 21.64
N ASP A 187 15.30 0.37 21.63
CA ASP A 187 14.83 -0.83 22.33
C ASP A 187 14.94 -2.05 21.41
N VAL A 188 16.12 -2.67 21.40
CA VAL A 188 16.41 -3.84 20.58
C VAL A 188 15.71 -5.11 21.09
N GLY A 189 15.16 -5.11 22.30
CA GLY A 189 14.55 -6.28 22.91
C GLY A 189 13.15 -6.59 22.38
N ASN A 190 12.35 -5.56 22.12
CA ASN A 190 10.97 -5.68 21.67
C ASN A 190 10.50 -4.44 20.91
N PRO A 191 11.07 -4.12 19.75
CA PRO A 191 10.61 -2.98 18.95
C PRO A 191 9.20 -3.28 18.43
N LYS A 192 8.28 -2.37 18.66
CA LYS A 192 6.93 -2.45 18.11
C LYS A 192 6.95 -1.96 16.67
N VAL A 193 6.29 -2.70 15.82
CA VAL A 193 6.29 -2.49 14.36
C VAL A 193 4.89 -2.16 13.87
N THR A 194 4.82 -1.50 12.70
CA THR A 194 3.56 -1.19 12.03
C THR A 194 3.16 -2.31 11.07
N VAL A 195 1.88 -2.35 10.71
CA VAL A 195 1.41 -3.26 9.66
C VAL A 195 2.00 -2.88 8.31
N ALA A 196 2.12 -1.59 8.02
CA ALA A 196 2.72 -1.10 6.78
C ALA A 196 4.16 -1.61 6.57
N SER A 197 4.88 -1.94 7.65
CA SER A 197 6.25 -2.46 7.61
C SER A 197 6.37 -3.96 7.37
N TYR A 198 5.29 -4.72 7.57
CA TYR A 198 5.35 -6.18 7.53
C TYR A 198 5.86 -6.74 6.20
N ALA A 199 5.46 -6.15 5.08
CA ALA A 199 5.97 -6.53 3.76
C ALA A 199 7.49 -6.35 3.65
N GLY A 200 8.02 -5.32 4.29
CA GLY A 200 9.47 -5.12 4.41
C GLY A 200 10.13 -6.17 5.31
N LEU A 201 9.50 -6.58 6.39
CA LEU A 201 9.96 -7.67 7.24
C LEU A 201 10.08 -8.97 6.45
N GLN A 202 9.10 -9.27 5.61
CA GLN A 202 9.10 -10.45 4.75
C GLN A 202 10.23 -10.41 3.72
N ALA A 203 10.53 -9.24 3.18
CA ALA A 203 11.59 -9.06 2.18
C ALA A 203 13.01 -9.06 2.78
N GLY A 204 13.15 -9.12 4.08
CA GLY A 204 14.46 -9.09 4.75
C GLY A 204 15.23 -7.79 4.62
N LEU A 205 14.60 -6.73 4.14
CA LEU A 205 15.28 -5.48 3.76
C LEU A 205 15.16 -4.36 4.80
N VAL A 206 14.30 -4.51 5.81
CA VAL A 206 13.84 -3.32 6.54
C VAL A 206 13.66 -3.50 8.05
N ASP A 207 13.74 -4.70 8.58
CA ASP A 207 13.60 -4.88 10.03
C ASP A 207 14.95 -4.65 10.73
N PRO A 208 15.04 -3.64 11.61
CA PRO A 208 16.23 -3.45 12.47
C PRO A 208 16.58 -4.71 13.28
N ARG A 209 15.57 -5.53 13.62
CA ARG A 209 15.77 -6.82 14.32
C ARG A 209 16.48 -7.86 13.46
N VAL A 210 16.15 -7.89 12.18
CA VAL A 210 16.75 -8.80 11.20
C VAL A 210 18.15 -8.34 10.83
N TYR A 211 18.38 -7.05 10.90
CA TYR A 211 19.63 -6.45 10.52
C TYR A 211 20.81 -6.88 11.41
N ASN A 212 20.60 -7.05 12.70
CA ASN A 212 21.60 -7.59 13.62
C ASN A 212 21.83 -9.09 13.45
N GLN A 213 20.94 -9.80 12.75
CA GLN A 213 21.03 -11.24 12.52
C GLN A 213 21.66 -11.62 11.16
N PHE A 214 21.94 -10.65 10.30
CA PHE A 214 22.56 -10.90 8.98
C PHE A 214 23.96 -11.51 9.06
N TYR A 215 24.54 -11.60 10.23
CA TYR A 215 25.86 -12.20 10.45
C TYR A 215 25.84 -13.63 11.04
N GLY A 216 24.69 -14.22 11.21
CA GLY A 216 24.66 -15.58 11.74
C GLY A 216 23.28 -16.21 11.79
N ALA A 217 23.00 -17.04 10.85
CA ALA A 217 21.80 -17.86 10.68
C ALA A 217 20.66 -17.19 9.94
N ALA A 218 20.40 -17.71 8.77
CA ALA A 218 19.32 -17.43 7.87
C ALA A 218 17.94 -17.72 8.51
N LEU A 219 17.52 -16.90 9.44
CA LEU A 219 16.14 -16.91 9.84
C LEU A 219 15.34 -16.20 8.78
N THR A 220 14.33 -16.86 8.34
CA THR A 220 13.33 -16.38 7.42
C THR A 220 12.59 -15.22 8.07
N PRO A 221 12.87 -13.95 7.71
CA PRO A 221 12.15 -12.84 8.31
C PRO A 221 10.66 -13.01 8.03
N GLY A 222 9.85 -12.85 9.05
CA GLY A 222 8.40 -12.85 8.91
C GLY A 222 7.71 -14.20 8.94
N ALA A 223 8.40 -15.33 8.84
CA ALA A 223 7.77 -16.63 9.01
C ALA A 223 7.17 -16.77 10.41
N GLY A 224 5.91 -17.20 10.48
CA GLY A 224 5.17 -17.34 11.73
C GLY A 224 4.68 -16.02 12.34
N LEU A 225 5.09 -14.86 11.82
CA LEU A 225 4.59 -13.58 12.27
C LEU A 225 3.22 -13.28 11.65
N PHE A 226 2.32 -12.68 12.43
CA PHE A 226 1.03 -12.21 11.90
C PHE A 226 0.49 -11.02 12.69
N PHE A 227 -0.35 -10.23 12.04
CA PHE A 227 -1.02 -9.10 12.67
C PHE A 227 -2.49 -9.41 12.96
N THR A 228 -2.95 -9.01 14.16
CA THR A 228 -4.34 -9.14 14.55
C THR A 228 -5.21 -7.96 14.09
N GLY A 229 -4.60 -6.84 13.71
CA GLY A 229 -5.26 -5.62 13.24
C GLY A 229 -4.24 -4.51 13.03
N LEU A 230 -4.72 -3.30 12.73
CA LEU A 230 -3.88 -2.12 12.54
C LEU A 230 -3.33 -1.59 13.86
N THR A 231 -2.15 -1.00 13.79
CA THR A 231 -1.54 -0.30 14.94
C THR A 231 -1.96 1.16 14.95
N ARG A 232 -1.66 1.85 16.05
CA ARG A 232 -1.93 3.29 16.20
C ARG A 232 -1.27 4.12 15.12
N ASP A 233 -0.02 3.82 14.76
CA ASP A 233 0.70 4.55 13.71
C ASP A 233 0.08 4.33 12.34
N ASP A 234 -0.35 3.11 12.00
CA ASP A 234 -1.04 2.83 10.73
C ASP A 234 -2.31 3.68 10.60
N VAL A 235 -3.14 3.67 11.65
CA VAL A 235 -4.41 4.42 11.65
C VAL A 235 -4.17 5.93 11.68
N GLY A 236 -3.15 6.37 12.40
CA GLY A 236 -2.76 7.78 12.44
C GLY A 236 -2.32 8.29 11.07
N ALA A 237 -1.57 7.48 10.34
CA ALA A 237 -1.14 7.80 8.99
C ALA A 237 -2.32 7.84 8.00
N LEU A 238 -3.26 6.88 8.08
CA LEU A 238 -4.48 6.91 7.27
C LEU A 238 -5.33 8.13 7.60
N ARG A 239 -5.48 8.48 8.90
CA ARG A 239 -6.20 9.69 9.31
C ARG A 239 -5.56 10.94 8.71
N TYR A 240 -4.22 11.01 8.75
CA TYR A 240 -3.51 12.14 8.17
C TYR A 240 -3.80 12.29 6.67
N LEU A 241 -3.70 11.21 5.90
CA LEU A 241 -3.87 11.24 4.45
C LEU A 241 -5.33 11.52 4.02
N LEU A 242 -6.29 10.89 4.69
CA LEU A 242 -7.68 10.82 4.22
C LEU A 242 -8.60 11.84 4.88
N HIS A 243 -8.11 12.61 5.88
CA HIS A 243 -8.97 13.54 6.61
C HIS A 243 -9.54 14.64 5.70
N PRO A 244 -10.86 14.94 5.78
CA PRO A 244 -11.49 15.93 4.90
C PRO A 244 -10.96 17.35 5.07
N SER A 245 -10.33 17.69 6.20
CA SER A 245 -9.71 19.01 6.40
C SER A 245 -8.39 19.18 5.65
N ARG A 246 -7.82 18.10 5.12
CA ARG A 246 -6.62 18.16 4.28
C ARG A 246 -7.00 18.31 2.83
N THR A 247 -6.81 19.52 2.33
CA THR A 247 -7.12 19.85 0.95
C THR A 247 -5.82 20.03 0.15
N ASN A 248 -5.74 19.36 -0.98
CA ASN A 248 -4.63 19.50 -1.92
C ASN A 248 -5.15 20.00 -3.26
N ALA A 249 -4.33 20.75 -4.00
CA ALA A 249 -4.59 20.98 -5.40
C ALA A 249 -4.26 19.70 -6.17
N GLU A 250 -5.26 19.12 -6.81
CA GLU A 250 -5.16 17.82 -7.46
C GLU A 250 -5.91 17.85 -8.81
N GLY A 251 -5.40 17.07 -9.78
CA GLY A 251 -6.11 16.78 -11.02
C GLY A 251 -7.34 15.90 -10.78
N ALA A 252 -8.18 15.73 -11.79
CA ALA A 252 -9.30 14.81 -11.73
C ALA A 252 -8.82 13.35 -11.61
N PRO A 253 -9.59 12.48 -10.92
CA PRO A 253 -9.28 11.06 -10.89
C PRO A 253 -9.18 10.45 -12.29
N LEU A 254 -8.31 9.45 -12.43
CA LEU A 254 -8.13 8.77 -13.71
C LEU A 254 -9.47 8.18 -14.22
N ASN A 255 -9.74 8.36 -15.51
CA ASN A 255 -10.97 7.89 -16.17
C ASN A 255 -12.27 8.42 -15.52
N ALA A 256 -12.20 9.58 -14.88
CA ALA A 256 -13.35 10.22 -14.28
C ALA A 256 -14.01 11.22 -15.23
N THR A 257 -15.32 11.25 -15.19
CA THR A 257 -16.16 12.24 -15.86
C THR A 257 -17.17 12.81 -14.87
N ARG A 258 -17.76 13.94 -15.22
CA ARG A 258 -18.83 14.49 -14.39
C ARG A 258 -20.09 13.63 -14.54
N GLY A 259 -20.59 13.14 -13.42
CA GLY A 259 -21.81 12.38 -13.32
C GLY A 259 -22.89 13.11 -12.53
N ALA A 260 -24.02 12.45 -12.31
CA ALA A 260 -25.01 12.93 -11.36
C ALA A 260 -24.47 12.85 -9.94
N ALA A 261 -24.76 13.85 -9.11
CA ALA A 261 -24.41 13.79 -7.72
C ALA A 261 -25.18 12.64 -7.02
N VAL A 262 -24.51 11.90 -6.17
CA VAL A 262 -25.09 10.79 -5.41
C VAL A 262 -24.93 11.06 -3.91
N THR A 263 -25.87 10.59 -3.12
CA THR A 263 -25.82 10.76 -1.66
C THR A 263 -24.83 9.80 -0.98
N SER A 264 -24.57 8.66 -1.63
CA SER A 264 -23.62 7.66 -1.15
C SER A 264 -22.81 7.11 -2.31
N PRO A 265 -21.53 6.81 -2.13
CA PRO A 265 -20.71 6.17 -3.15
C PRO A 265 -21.31 4.81 -3.53
N THR A 266 -21.35 4.52 -4.82
CA THR A 266 -21.92 3.27 -5.34
C THR A 266 -21.10 2.71 -6.49
N VAL A 267 -21.16 1.40 -6.66
CA VAL A 267 -20.71 0.72 -7.87
C VAL A 267 -21.96 0.35 -8.67
N VAL A 268 -22.01 0.79 -9.91
CA VAL A 268 -23.11 0.49 -10.80
C VAL A 268 -22.68 -0.67 -11.68
N PHE A 269 -23.39 -1.78 -11.51
CA PHE A 269 -23.27 -2.91 -12.43
C PHE A 269 -24.18 -2.64 -13.63
N ASN A 270 -23.71 -2.88 -14.83
CA ASN A 270 -24.61 -2.94 -15.99
C ASN A 270 -25.48 -4.19 -15.85
N ALA A 271 -26.63 -4.01 -15.24
CA ALA A 271 -27.59 -5.08 -14.93
C ALA A 271 -28.42 -5.49 -16.15
N GLN A 272 -27.86 -5.48 -17.36
CA GLN A 272 -28.54 -6.03 -18.53
C GLN A 272 -27.77 -7.26 -19.02
N GLY A 273 -28.17 -8.40 -18.46
CA GLY A 273 -27.65 -9.73 -18.78
C GLY A 273 -27.96 -10.20 -20.19
N THR A 274 -27.55 -9.43 -21.18
CA THR A 274 -27.53 -9.88 -22.59
C THR A 274 -26.10 -9.80 -23.11
N PRO A 275 -25.51 -10.93 -23.55
CA PRO A 275 -24.10 -11.04 -23.91
C PRO A 275 -23.65 -10.17 -25.12
N TRP A 276 -24.53 -9.41 -25.74
CA TRP A 276 -24.29 -8.79 -27.04
C TRP A 276 -24.75 -7.33 -27.16
N GLN A 277 -24.96 -6.62 -26.06
CA GLN A 277 -25.27 -5.19 -26.19
C GLN A 277 -24.00 -4.39 -26.40
N ILE A 278 -23.88 -3.83 -27.60
CA ILE A 278 -22.92 -2.79 -27.93
C ILE A 278 -23.14 -1.62 -26.95
N TYR A 279 -22.11 -1.29 -26.19
CA TYR A 279 -22.11 -0.19 -25.26
C TYR A 279 -22.34 1.12 -26.01
N VAL A 280 -23.50 1.71 -25.85
CA VAL A 280 -23.77 3.10 -26.23
C VAL A 280 -23.37 3.96 -25.05
N PRO A 281 -22.41 4.90 -25.17
CA PRO A 281 -22.11 5.84 -24.10
C PRO A 281 -23.42 6.57 -23.75
N ILE A 282 -23.92 6.36 -22.55
CA ILE A 282 -25.03 7.16 -22.05
C ILE A 282 -24.47 8.55 -21.80
N GLY A 283 -24.64 9.42 -22.78
CA GLY A 283 -24.42 10.84 -22.60
C GLY A 283 -25.37 11.32 -21.51
N VAL A 284 -24.82 11.79 -20.40
CA VAL A 284 -25.61 12.45 -19.37
C VAL A 284 -26.14 13.74 -20.00
N THR A 285 -27.41 13.74 -20.37
CA THR A 285 -28.10 14.96 -20.81
C THR A 285 -28.32 15.82 -19.57
N VAL A 286 -27.43 16.74 -19.32
CA VAL A 286 -27.69 17.80 -18.34
C VAL A 286 -28.66 18.78 -19.00
N THR A 287 -29.94 18.64 -18.70
CA THR A 287 -30.93 19.66 -19.04
C THR A 287 -30.60 20.90 -18.21
N ASN A 288 -30.02 21.91 -18.88
CA ASN A 288 -29.95 23.25 -18.31
C ASN A 288 -31.38 23.76 -18.11
N ALA A 289 -31.75 24.02 -16.87
CA ALA A 289 -33.03 24.61 -16.48
C ALA A 289 -33.17 26.10 -16.86
N ASN A 290 -32.45 26.58 -17.88
CA ASN A 290 -32.65 27.89 -18.46
C ASN A 290 -32.90 27.71 -19.95
N GLY A 291 -34.16 27.86 -20.33
CA GLY A 291 -34.65 27.77 -21.68
C GLY A 291 -34.01 28.80 -22.64
N GLY A 292 -33.50 28.29 -23.72
CA GLY A 292 -33.03 29.07 -24.88
C GLY A 292 -32.55 28.09 -25.93
N GLY A 293 -33.35 28.00 -27.00
CA GLY A 293 -33.34 26.96 -28.01
C GLY A 293 -32.09 26.74 -28.83
N GLY A 294 -32.05 25.59 -29.42
CA GLY A 294 -31.45 25.28 -30.73
C GLY A 294 -30.02 24.76 -30.69
N GLY A 295 -29.85 23.50 -30.95
CA GLY A 295 -28.58 22.89 -31.35
C GLY A 295 -28.20 21.65 -30.52
N GLY A 296 -28.42 20.47 -31.13
CA GLY A 296 -28.15 19.18 -30.47
C GLY A 296 -26.65 18.85 -30.30
N GLY A 297 -26.00 19.58 -29.44
CA GLY A 297 -24.68 19.20 -28.89
C GLY A 297 -24.87 18.76 -27.48
N THR A 298 -24.51 17.51 -27.12
CA THR A 298 -24.40 17.04 -25.74
C THR A 298 -23.29 17.85 -25.06
N ASN A 299 -23.65 18.95 -24.39
CA ASN A 299 -22.71 19.69 -23.55
C ASN A 299 -22.38 18.85 -22.35
N VAL A 300 -21.38 17.99 -22.45
CA VAL A 300 -20.78 17.32 -21.33
C VAL A 300 -20.07 18.40 -20.52
N ILE A 301 -20.63 18.75 -19.36
CA ILE A 301 -19.95 19.65 -18.42
C ILE A 301 -18.75 18.88 -17.88
N PRO A 302 -17.50 19.34 -18.10
CA PRO A 302 -16.33 18.64 -17.58
C PRO A 302 -16.29 18.70 -16.05
N LEU A 303 -15.55 17.76 -15.45
CA LEU A 303 -15.14 17.89 -14.05
C LEU A 303 -14.35 19.19 -13.88
N ILE A 304 -14.45 19.77 -12.68
CA ILE A 304 -13.57 20.87 -12.30
C ILE A 304 -12.16 20.28 -12.12
N ASP A 305 -11.23 20.70 -12.99
CA ASP A 305 -9.89 20.16 -13.08
C ASP A 305 -8.91 21.25 -13.55
N PRO A 306 -7.86 21.60 -12.79
CA PRO A 306 -7.59 21.13 -11.42
C PRO A 306 -8.51 21.77 -10.37
N ALA A 307 -8.58 21.18 -9.19
CA ALA A 307 -9.37 21.68 -8.07
C ALA A 307 -8.69 21.39 -6.72
N HIS A 308 -9.09 22.15 -5.69
CA HIS A 308 -8.74 21.77 -4.32
C HIS A 308 -9.70 20.69 -3.86
N ARG A 309 -9.16 19.49 -3.63
CA ARG A 309 -9.90 18.32 -3.17
C ARG A 309 -9.59 18.00 -1.72
N ALA A 310 -10.60 17.73 -0.95
CA ALA A 310 -10.48 17.22 0.42
C ALA A 310 -10.14 15.72 0.42
N GLY A 311 -9.61 15.23 1.52
CA GLY A 311 -9.49 13.79 1.73
C GLY A 311 -10.86 13.09 1.72
N VAL A 312 -10.88 11.84 1.29
CA VAL A 312 -12.13 11.06 1.07
C VAL A 312 -12.79 10.55 2.34
N ASP A 313 -12.23 10.84 3.50
CA ASP A 313 -12.70 10.48 4.85
C ASP A 313 -12.76 8.97 5.16
N LYS A 314 -13.13 8.16 4.20
CA LYS A 314 -13.13 6.69 4.28
C LYS A 314 -12.96 6.11 2.89
N VAL A 315 -12.11 5.10 2.80
CA VAL A 315 -12.00 4.23 1.62
C VAL A 315 -12.67 2.90 1.95
N ASN A 316 -13.51 2.42 1.05
CA ASN A 316 -14.12 1.10 1.11
C ASN A 316 -13.56 0.25 -0.03
N LEU A 317 -13.06 -0.92 0.30
CA LEU A 317 -12.59 -1.92 -0.65
C LEU A 317 -13.74 -2.83 -1.02
N VAL A 318 -14.03 -2.95 -2.31
CA VAL A 318 -15.13 -3.76 -2.85
C VAL A 318 -14.56 -4.82 -3.78
N ARG A 319 -14.84 -6.09 -3.48
CA ARG A 319 -14.50 -7.19 -4.38
C ARG A 319 -15.42 -7.20 -5.57
N LEU A 320 -14.83 -7.35 -6.76
CA LEU A 320 -15.57 -7.62 -7.98
C LEU A 320 -14.86 -8.71 -8.78
N ASP A 321 -15.64 -9.59 -9.35
CA ASP A 321 -15.12 -10.64 -10.21
C ASP A 321 -14.69 -10.05 -11.55
N VAL A 322 -13.50 -10.41 -11.97
CA VAL A 322 -12.90 -10.03 -13.26
C VAL A 322 -12.93 -11.24 -14.19
N ASP A 323 -12.80 -10.98 -15.49
CA ASP A 323 -12.36 -12.05 -16.38
C ASP A 323 -10.98 -12.51 -15.92
N SER A 324 -10.93 -13.72 -15.38
CA SER A 324 -9.73 -14.20 -14.69
C SER A 324 -8.53 -14.41 -15.61
N PHE A 325 -8.75 -14.60 -16.92
CA PHE A 325 -7.66 -14.70 -17.91
C PHE A 325 -7.10 -13.33 -18.29
N LEU A 326 -7.96 -12.32 -18.37
CA LEU A 326 -7.57 -10.99 -18.81
C LEU A 326 -7.22 -10.05 -17.66
N GLY A 327 -7.62 -10.38 -16.41
CA GLY A 327 -7.50 -9.50 -15.25
C GLY A 327 -8.30 -8.20 -15.41
N ARG A 328 -9.33 -8.21 -16.26
CA ARG A 328 -10.14 -7.06 -16.63
C ARG A 328 -11.63 -7.37 -16.49
N PHE A 329 -12.44 -6.33 -16.41
CA PHE A 329 -13.88 -6.48 -16.49
C PHE A 329 -14.31 -6.71 -17.93
N LEU A 330 -15.26 -7.61 -18.14
CA LEU A 330 -15.87 -7.82 -19.46
C LEU A 330 -16.58 -6.54 -19.94
N ASP A 331 -17.29 -5.89 -19.01
CA ASP A 331 -17.91 -4.58 -19.24
C ASP A 331 -17.32 -3.59 -18.25
N PRO A 332 -16.95 -2.35 -18.67
CA PRO A 332 -16.46 -1.34 -17.78
C PRO A 332 -17.44 -1.06 -16.63
N LEU A 333 -16.93 -1.08 -15.42
CA LEU A 333 -17.69 -0.73 -14.23
C LEU A 333 -17.73 0.77 -14.04
N ILE A 334 -18.81 1.24 -13.45
CA ILE A 334 -19.00 2.64 -13.13
C ILE A 334 -19.04 2.79 -11.62
N VAL A 335 -18.07 3.54 -11.07
CA VAL A 335 -18.05 3.96 -9.68
C VAL A 335 -18.51 5.40 -9.60
N ARG A 336 -19.59 5.66 -8.84
CA ARG A 336 -20.18 6.98 -8.65
C ARG A 336 -20.03 7.45 -7.22
N TYR A 337 -19.61 8.69 -7.07
CA TYR A 337 -19.58 9.38 -5.77
C TYR A 337 -19.72 10.88 -5.98
N SER A 338 -19.93 11.61 -4.90
CA SER A 338 -19.93 13.08 -4.91
C SER A 338 -18.72 13.59 -4.15
N GLU A 339 -18.12 14.65 -4.66
CA GLU A 339 -17.05 15.37 -3.99
C GLU A 339 -17.41 16.85 -3.91
N THR A 340 -16.91 17.52 -2.86
CA THR A 340 -16.99 18.99 -2.76
C THR A 340 -15.59 19.54 -2.99
N VAL A 341 -15.47 20.36 -4.01
CA VAL A 341 -14.21 20.94 -4.45
C VAL A 341 -14.28 22.46 -4.42
N TRP A 342 -13.14 23.09 -4.14
CA TRP A 342 -12.99 24.52 -4.37
C TRP A 342 -12.65 24.76 -5.84
N ASP A 343 -13.56 25.45 -6.52
CA ASP A 343 -13.34 25.86 -7.89
C ASP A 343 -12.50 27.17 -7.91
N PRO A 344 -11.28 27.14 -8.41
CA PRO A 344 -10.41 28.30 -8.44
C PRO A 344 -10.92 29.41 -9.38
N LEU A 345 -11.72 29.06 -10.41
CA LEU A 345 -12.26 29.99 -11.37
C LEU A 345 -13.43 30.79 -10.79
N THR A 346 -14.37 30.09 -10.17
CA THR A 346 -15.54 30.72 -9.56
C THR A 346 -15.33 31.18 -8.13
N ARG A 347 -14.22 30.75 -7.49
CA ARG A 347 -13.89 30.98 -6.08
C ARG A 347 -14.98 30.54 -5.13
N ARG A 348 -15.58 29.39 -5.39
CA ARG A 348 -16.67 28.81 -4.59
C ARG A 348 -16.45 27.32 -4.36
N LEU A 349 -17.01 26.82 -3.28
CA LEU A 349 -17.18 25.40 -3.08
C LEU A 349 -18.31 24.90 -3.98
N VAL A 350 -18.00 23.89 -4.79
CA VAL A 350 -18.93 23.26 -5.73
C VAL A 350 -19.00 21.77 -5.40
N THR A 351 -20.22 21.26 -5.21
CA THR A 351 -20.44 19.82 -5.11
C THR A 351 -20.69 19.28 -6.52
N GLN A 352 -19.88 18.30 -6.92
CA GLN A 352 -20.02 17.64 -8.22
C GLN A 352 -20.11 16.12 -8.07
N GLY A 353 -20.90 15.51 -8.94
CA GLY A 353 -20.89 14.05 -9.08
C GLY A 353 -19.71 13.62 -9.94
N VAL A 354 -19.05 12.56 -9.49
CA VAL A 354 -17.94 11.92 -10.19
C VAL A 354 -18.36 10.53 -10.64
N GLU A 355 -18.09 10.22 -11.89
CA GLU A 355 -18.29 8.91 -12.49
C GLU A 355 -16.94 8.41 -13.00
N ARG A 356 -16.35 7.40 -12.33
CA ARG A 356 -15.14 6.71 -12.77
C ARG A 356 -15.51 5.47 -13.57
N ARG A 357 -14.88 5.28 -14.72
CA ARG A 357 -15.04 4.08 -15.54
C ARG A 357 -13.84 3.17 -15.38
N LEU A 358 -14.06 1.99 -14.86
CA LEU A 358 -13.03 1.02 -14.58
C LEU A 358 -13.09 -0.13 -15.59
N ALA A 359 -12.06 -0.26 -16.40
CA ALA A 359 -11.86 -1.43 -17.26
C ALA A 359 -11.12 -2.57 -16.51
N GLN A 360 -10.44 -2.23 -15.42
CA GLN A 360 -9.72 -3.17 -14.55
C GLN A 360 -9.90 -2.74 -13.08
N PRO A 361 -9.72 -3.65 -12.12
CA PRO A 361 -9.78 -3.29 -10.72
C PRO A 361 -8.67 -2.30 -10.34
N ASP A 362 -8.91 -1.51 -9.29
CA ASP A 362 -7.89 -0.63 -8.72
C ASP A 362 -6.73 -1.44 -8.12
N ILE A 363 -7.02 -2.65 -7.63
CA ILE A 363 -6.02 -3.58 -7.11
C ILE A 363 -6.30 -4.98 -7.67
N LEU A 364 -5.40 -5.47 -8.52
CA LEU A 364 -5.47 -6.83 -9.06
C LEU A 364 -4.49 -7.74 -8.31
N PHE A 365 -4.99 -8.82 -7.73
CA PHE A 365 -4.17 -9.85 -7.10
C PHE A 365 -3.88 -10.96 -8.07
N THR A 366 -2.60 -11.30 -8.20
CA THR A 366 -2.11 -12.36 -9.08
C THR A 366 -1.11 -13.25 -8.33
N ALA A 367 -0.75 -14.39 -8.90
CA ALA A 367 0.33 -15.23 -8.44
C ALA A 367 1.22 -15.62 -9.62
N ALA A 368 2.53 -15.40 -9.47
CA ALA A 368 3.49 -15.72 -10.51
C ALA A 368 4.77 -16.32 -9.90
N ASP A 369 5.59 -16.94 -10.71
CA ASP A 369 6.95 -17.28 -10.32
C ASP A 369 7.85 -16.07 -10.50
N LEU A 370 8.15 -15.40 -9.39
CA LEU A 370 8.96 -14.18 -9.38
C LEU A 370 10.47 -14.46 -9.29
N GLY A 371 10.83 -15.73 -9.14
CA GLY A 371 12.25 -16.13 -9.05
C GLY A 371 12.94 -15.64 -7.77
N VAL A 372 14.25 -15.51 -7.85
CA VAL A 372 15.14 -15.16 -6.73
C VAL A 372 15.75 -13.78 -6.95
N SER A 373 15.94 -13.06 -5.85
CA SER A 373 16.66 -11.78 -5.87
C SER A 373 18.10 -11.98 -6.32
N PRO A 374 18.63 -11.15 -7.25
CA PRO A 374 20.03 -11.19 -7.62
C PRO A 374 20.96 -10.79 -6.46
N VAL A 375 20.43 -10.17 -5.42
CA VAL A 375 21.17 -9.79 -4.21
C VAL A 375 20.78 -10.72 -3.08
N GLY A 376 21.67 -11.61 -2.68
CA GLY A 376 21.52 -12.48 -1.52
C GLY A 376 20.80 -13.81 -1.77
N GLY A 377 20.32 -14.10 -2.99
CA GLY A 377 19.73 -15.41 -3.32
C GLY A 377 18.37 -15.70 -2.67
N PHE A 378 17.70 -14.69 -2.10
CA PHE A 378 16.39 -14.87 -1.48
C PHE A 378 15.26 -14.79 -2.51
N PRO A 379 14.22 -15.64 -2.42
CA PRO A 379 13.08 -15.52 -3.30
C PRO A 379 12.35 -14.20 -3.04
N TYR A 380 11.82 -13.61 -4.11
CA TYR A 380 10.87 -12.52 -3.95
C TYR A 380 9.58 -13.08 -3.36
N VAL A 381 9.10 -12.50 -2.28
CA VAL A 381 7.87 -12.95 -1.63
C VAL A 381 6.66 -12.41 -2.38
N PHE A 382 6.74 -11.16 -2.81
CA PHE A 382 5.72 -10.51 -3.62
C PHE A 382 6.34 -9.43 -4.49
N SER A 383 5.60 -8.99 -5.49
CA SER A 383 5.90 -7.79 -6.27
C SER A 383 4.68 -6.89 -6.28
N ARG A 384 4.92 -5.60 -6.25
CA ARG A 384 3.88 -4.58 -6.28
C ARG A 384 4.17 -3.58 -7.37
N GLN A 385 3.19 -3.40 -8.25
CA GLN A 385 3.15 -2.26 -9.15
C GLN A 385 2.19 -1.25 -8.53
N LEU A 386 2.71 -0.10 -8.13
CA LEU A 386 1.94 1.01 -7.62
C LEU A 386 1.97 2.11 -8.68
N GLY A 387 0.78 2.44 -9.19
CA GLY A 387 0.61 3.59 -10.06
C GLY A 387 0.42 4.87 -9.23
N PHE A 388 0.97 5.97 -9.69
CA PHE A 388 0.69 7.29 -9.14
C PHE A 388 0.88 8.37 -10.20
N VAL A 389 0.21 9.50 -10.00
CA VAL A 389 0.38 10.70 -10.81
C VAL A 389 0.86 11.82 -9.89
N ASP A 390 1.99 12.39 -10.24
CA ASP A 390 2.57 13.54 -9.56
C ASP A 390 1.79 14.81 -9.93
N ASN A 391 1.51 15.65 -8.95
CA ASN A 391 0.83 16.93 -9.14
C ASN A 391 1.80 18.09 -9.43
N SER A 392 3.10 17.85 -9.61
CA SER A 392 4.11 18.90 -9.83
C SER A 392 3.77 19.80 -11.02
N ALA A 393 3.15 19.24 -12.07
CA ALA A 393 2.70 20.00 -13.22
C ALA A 393 1.64 21.08 -12.88
N LEU A 394 0.89 20.92 -11.80
CA LEU A 394 -0.10 21.89 -11.34
C LEU A 394 0.53 23.11 -10.68
N ASN A 395 1.79 23.03 -10.27
CA ASN A 395 2.53 24.16 -9.70
C ASN A 395 3.02 25.16 -10.74
N THR A 396 3.03 24.80 -12.03
CA THR A 396 3.59 25.62 -13.11
C THR A 396 2.56 26.51 -13.83
N GLY A 397 1.27 26.34 -13.57
CA GLY A 397 0.17 26.89 -14.39
C GLY A 397 -0.55 28.12 -13.85
N GLY A 398 0.02 28.87 -12.90
CA GLY A 398 -0.62 30.11 -12.42
C GLY A 398 -1.77 29.93 -11.44
N ILE A 399 -2.10 28.71 -11.05
CA ILE A 399 -2.91 28.42 -9.87
C ILE A 399 -1.91 28.47 -8.71
N ASN A 400 -1.86 29.59 -8.03
CA ASN A 400 -0.91 29.93 -6.99
C ASN A 400 -1.08 29.12 -5.70
N VAL A 401 -1.09 27.80 -5.82
CA VAL A 401 -1.31 26.92 -4.68
C VAL A 401 -0.33 25.78 -4.78
N ALA A 402 0.35 25.50 -3.70
CA ALA A 402 1.15 24.31 -3.61
C ALA A 402 0.27 23.10 -3.96
N ALA A 403 0.52 22.51 -5.11
CA ALA A 403 -0.10 21.25 -5.46
C ALA A 403 0.39 20.20 -4.46
N GLY A 404 -0.51 19.31 -4.05
CA GLY A 404 -0.12 18.17 -3.26
C GLY A 404 0.80 17.24 -4.06
N PRO A 405 1.47 16.27 -3.39
CA PRO A 405 2.43 15.38 -4.05
C PRO A 405 1.81 14.58 -5.20
N GLY A 406 0.60 14.07 -5.07
CA GLY A 406 -0.03 13.35 -6.16
C GLY A 406 -1.13 12.39 -5.74
N THR A 407 -1.65 11.66 -6.73
CA THR A 407 -2.74 10.71 -6.56
C THR A 407 -2.31 9.30 -6.90
N LEU A 408 -2.78 8.36 -6.10
CA LEU A 408 -2.59 6.93 -6.35
C LEU A 408 -3.46 6.47 -7.51
N GLN A 409 -2.94 5.50 -8.24
CA GLN A 409 -3.53 4.95 -9.45
C GLN A 409 -3.68 3.43 -9.31
N PRO A 410 -4.52 2.79 -10.13
CA PRO A 410 -4.63 1.34 -10.18
C PRO A 410 -3.28 0.63 -10.30
N GLY A 411 -3.15 -0.48 -9.60
CA GLY A 411 -1.92 -1.26 -9.55
C GLY A 411 -2.17 -2.76 -9.41
N GLN A 412 -1.09 -3.53 -9.46
CA GLN A 412 -1.11 -4.98 -9.35
C GLN A 412 -0.25 -5.44 -8.19
N VAL A 413 -0.74 -6.45 -7.48
CA VAL A 413 -0.01 -7.17 -6.43
C VAL A 413 0.14 -8.62 -6.85
N THR A 414 1.40 -9.04 -7.04
CA THR A 414 1.72 -10.41 -7.42
C THR A 414 2.38 -11.11 -6.24
N PHE A 415 1.78 -12.20 -5.78
CA PHE A 415 2.41 -13.08 -4.81
C PHE A 415 3.26 -14.12 -5.56
N ASN A 416 4.43 -14.42 -5.02
CA ASN A 416 5.28 -15.44 -5.60
C ASN A 416 4.68 -16.84 -5.35
N LYS A 417 4.72 -17.71 -6.35
CA LYS A 417 4.43 -19.13 -6.19
C LYS A 417 5.57 -19.80 -5.43
N LEU A 418 5.60 -19.56 -4.12
CA LEU A 418 6.61 -20.14 -3.24
C LEU A 418 6.31 -21.62 -3.05
N GLY A 419 7.31 -22.44 -3.22
CA GLY A 419 7.28 -23.88 -2.95
C GLY A 419 8.46 -24.27 -2.08
N PRO A 420 8.61 -25.54 -1.71
CA PRO A 420 9.79 -26.02 -1.02
C PRO A 420 11.00 -25.86 -1.96
N TRP A 421 11.63 -24.70 -1.87
CA TRP A 421 12.79 -24.33 -2.64
C TRP A 421 14.05 -24.90 -2.01
N SER A 422 14.84 -25.65 -2.78
CA SER A 422 16.25 -25.79 -2.49
C SER A 422 17.01 -24.80 -3.36
N ILE A 423 17.62 -23.80 -2.75
CA ILE A 423 18.55 -22.92 -3.46
C ILE A 423 19.80 -23.75 -3.74
N ASN A 424 19.91 -24.22 -4.97
CA ASN A 424 21.06 -24.97 -5.42
C ASN A 424 22.09 -23.97 -5.98
N ILE A 425 22.76 -23.26 -5.08
CA ILE A 425 23.92 -22.45 -5.46
C ILE A 425 25.13 -23.11 -4.82
N ASN A 426 25.86 -23.98 -5.53
CA ASN A 426 27.21 -24.48 -5.21
C ASN A 426 27.53 -24.66 -3.70
N GLU A 427 26.55 -25.07 -2.91
CA GLU A 427 26.64 -25.13 -1.48
C GLU A 427 26.98 -26.55 -1.02
N THR A 428 27.72 -26.62 0.08
CA THR A 428 28.00 -27.89 0.74
C THR A 428 26.70 -28.54 1.21
N PRO A 429 26.65 -29.88 1.40
CA PRO A 429 25.46 -30.56 1.91
C PRO A 429 24.88 -29.99 3.21
N GLU A 430 25.74 -29.44 4.05
CA GLU A 430 25.36 -28.82 5.32
C GLU A 430 24.70 -27.46 5.13
N GLU A 431 25.00 -26.73 4.06
CA GLU A 431 24.45 -25.43 3.72
C GLU A 431 23.14 -25.52 2.91
N ARG A 432 22.78 -26.70 2.40
CA ARG A 432 21.55 -26.96 1.63
C ARG A 432 20.25 -26.78 2.43
N GLY A 433 20.34 -26.27 3.64
CA GLY A 433 19.21 -26.08 4.55
C GLY A 433 18.26 -24.91 4.22
N PHE A 434 18.55 -24.10 3.21
CA PHE A 434 17.68 -22.98 2.85
C PHE A 434 16.54 -23.47 1.94
N ARG A 435 15.46 -23.90 2.56
CA ARG A 435 14.24 -24.28 1.88
C ARG A 435 13.30 -23.07 1.88
N GLY A 436 12.72 -22.80 0.73
CA GLY A 436 11.92 -21.60 0.50
C GLY A 436 10.71 -21.49 1.41
N TYR A 437 10.17 -20.30 1.42
CA TYR A 437 8.94 -19.99 2.14
C TYR A 437 7.74 -20.62 1.47
N VAL A 438 6.72 -20.86 2.25
CA VAL A 438 5.37 -21.14 1.77
C VAL A 438 4.41 -20.16 2.40
N PHE A 439 3.34 -19.88 1.71
CA PHE A 439 2.25 -19.09 2.27
C PHE A 439 1.31 -19.98 3.08
N GLY A 440 0.70 -19.39 4.09
CA GLY A 440 -0.38 -20.01 4.84
C GLY A 440 -1.42 -18.99 5.25
N SER A 441 -2.52 -19.48 5.76
CA SER A 441 -3.57 -18.67 6.38
C SER A 441 -3.65 -19.03 7.86
N PHE A 442 -3.44 -18.03 8.73
CA PHE A 442 -3.44 -18.19 10.17
C PHE A 442 -4.81 -17.80 10.73
N ASP A 443 -5.33 -18.60 11.65
CA ASP A 443 -6.61 -18.34 12.30
C ASP A 443 -6.50 -17.42 13.53
N GLY A 444 -5.31 -16.93 13.81
CA GLY A 444 -5.03 -16.08 14.98
C GLY A 444 -4.66 -16.87 16.23
N THR A 445 -4.65 -18.20 16.17
CA THR A 445 -4.25 -19.10 17.26
C THR A 445 -2.86 -19.69 17.03
N THR A 446 -2.47 -20.63 17.87
CA THR A 446 -1.24 -21.44 17.73
C THR A 446 -1.45 -22.72 16.92
N ASN A 447 -2.65 -22.94 16.38
CA ASN A 447 -2.96 -24.09 15.54
C ASN A 447 -2.08 -24.11 14.29
N ALA A 448 -1.93 -25.30 13.70
CA ALA A 448 -1.28 -25.43 12.41
C ALA A 448 -2.04 -24.62 11.35
N PRO A 449 -1.36 -23.74 10.60
CA PRO A 449 -2.02 -22.93 9.60
C PRO A 449 -2.43 -23.77 8.39
N ILE A 450 -3.39 -23.24 7.62
CA ILE A 450 -3.64 -23.72 6.27
C ILE A 450 -2.41 -23.39 5.43
N VAL A 451 -1.96 -24.31 4.59
CA VAL A 451 -0.77 -24.16 3.75
C VAL A 451 -1.18 -24.04 2.29
N PHE A 452 -0.52 -23.17 1.55
CA PHE A 452 -0.68 -23.02 0.10
C PHE A 452 0.57 -23.53 -0.65
N PRO A 453 0.42 -24.10 -1.86
CA PRO A 453 -0.81 -24.27 -2.62
C PRO A 453 -1.77 -25.26 -1.98
N GLN A 454 -3.04 -25.21 -2.39
CA GLN A 454 -4.08 -26.09 -1.91
C GLN A 454 -3.69 -27.58 -2.06
N GLY A 455 -3.94 -28.38 -1.03
CA GLY A 455 -3.56 -29.80 -1.01
C GLY A 455 -2.22 -30.11 -0.37
N VAL A 456 -1.44 -29.10 0.02
CA VAL A 456 -0.25 -29.28 0.86
C VAL A 456 -0.69 -29.11 2.32
N ASP A 457 -0.61 -30.15 3.11
CA ASP A 457 -0.83 -30.05 4.55
C ASP A 457 0.47 -29.77 5.33
N ALA A 458 0.33 -29.45 6.60
CA ALA A 458 1.47 -29.11 7.45
C ALA A 458 2.41 -30.32 7.61
N PHE A 459 1.88 -31.53 7.64
CA PHE A 459 2.67 -32.76 7.79
C PHE A 459 3.48 -33.05 6.53
N GLU A 460 2.88 -32.92 5.34
CA GLU A 460 3.61 -33.07 4.09
C GLU A 460 4.69 -31.97 3.93
N LEU A 461 4.41 -30.77 4.39
CA LEU A 461 5.41 -29.70 4.39
C LEU A 461 6.56 -30.00 5.35
N GLU A 462 6.26 -30.50 6.57
CA GLU A 462 7.25 -30.90 7.55
C GLU A 462 8.14 -32.03 7.00
N ARG A 463 7.53 -33.03 6.38
CA ARG A 463 8.23 -34.12 5.70
C ARG A 463 9.16 -33.62 4.61
N ARG A 464 8.74 -32.64 3.81
CA ARG A 464 9.58 -32.03 2.75
C ARG A 464 10.70 -31.18 3.30
N LEU A 465 10.47 -30.48 4.40
CA LEU A 465 11.46 -29.58 5.02
C LEU A 465 12.55 -30.35 5.77
N TYR A 466 12.17 -31.35 6.55
CA TYR A 466 13.10 -32.05 7.46
C TYR A 466 13.53 -33.44 6.97
N GLY A 467 12.97 -33.88 5.85
CA GLY A 467 13.28 -35.19 5.28
C GLY A 467 12.47 -36.31 5.96
N SER A 468 12.17 -37.36 5.21
CA SER A 468 11.82 -38.65 5.81
C SER A 468 13.12 -39.30 6.27
N ASN A 469 13.32 -39.48 7.55
CA ASN A 469 14.23 -40.53 8.01
C ASN A 469 13.61 -41.89 7.70
#